data_a9c80a9ac7fd4e2c725368a7ec5a36aa
#
_entry.id   a9c80a9ac7fd4e2c725368a7ec5a36aa
#
_cell.length_a   1.000
_cell.length_b   1.000
_cell.length_c   1.000
_cell.angle_alpha   90.00
_cell.angle_beta   90.00
_cell.angle_gamma   90.00
#
_symmetry.space_group_name_H-M   'P 1'
#
loop_
_entity.id
_entity.type
_entity.pdbx_description
1 polymer ?
#
loop_
_entity_poly.entity_id
_entity_poly.type
_entity_poly.pdbx_seq_one_letter_code
_entity_poly.pdbx_strand_id
1 'polypeptide(L)'
;MPNRQEGDRVAHGFPHRAAVGASLTALYRRLSPDGVYRYPVSVPAADVAFGDDEDLHLGTQRVARALVRHLRLPEARMVVSFRSMEHAAAVELAAGPEYFVELNDRFRTRRRDIGAALAHEITHVLLHRLGLGFPDTEENEILTDVVTAYLGAGWLLLDAYRQDGVESQKLGYLTPEEFGYVLAKRAAVFGEDPSPWFTSAVAYEAWGRGRAEADRERTPPPLAGAGWAERRRYGRDRRRGVAAPGAPYAFDGGAPATGVSFLCPVCRQRLRVPAGRPLRARCGVCRTVLECAGWGLPQAPSPPPRWLRARGVGGFRRPRARLRGGYGLSSVLRLLKK
;
A
#
# COMPACT_ATOMS: atom_id res chain seq x y z
N MET A 1 44.18 1.61 16.91
CA MET A 1 43.55 1.26 15.61
C MET A 1 42.08 1.60 15.73
N PRO A 2 41.59 2.71 15.13
CA PRO A 2 40.17 3.02 15.18
C PRO A 2 39.40 2.11 14.24
N ASN A 3 38.33 1.61 14.80
CA ASN A 3 37.34 0.75 14.17
C ASN A 3 36.78 1.44 12.91
N ARG A 4 36.99 0.81 11.75
CA ARG A 4 36.28 1.21 10.51
C ARG A 4 34.81 1.08 10.79
N GLN A 5 34.10 2.20 10.78
CA GLN A 5 32.65 2.24 10.70
C GLN A 5 32.25 1.38 9.49
N GLU A 6 31.66 0.23 9.75
CA GLU A 6 30.88 -0.49 8.76
C GLU A 6 29.81 0.49 8.26
N GLY A 7 30.00 0.99 7.06
CA GLY A 7 29.03 1.85 6.41
C GLY A 7 27.67 1.18 6.47
N ASP A 8 26.74 1.86 7.07
CA ASP A 8 25.36 1.42 7.33
C ASP A 8 24.76 0.93 6.01
N ARG A 9 24.80 -0.39 5.78
CA ARG A 9 24.19 -1.01 4.62
C ARG A 9 22.69 -0.81 4.77
N VAL A 10 22.12 -0.02 3.87
CA VAL A 10 20.70 0.22 3.88
C VAL A 10 19.96 -1.13 3.81
N ALA A 11 19.06 -1.34 4.76
CA ALA A 11 18.21 -2.52 4.77
C ALA A 11 17.32 -2.54 3.53
N HIS A 12 17.14 -3.72 2.96
CA HIS A 12 16.27 -3.96 1.82
C HIS A 12 15.14 -4.93 2.18
N GLY A 13 14.11 -5.01 1.34
CA GLY A 13 12.97 -5.88 1.56
C GLY A 13 11.91 -5.23 2.46
N PHE A 14 11.28 -6.03 3.34
CA PHE A 14 10.12 -5.61 4.14
C PHE A 14 10.29 -5.95 5.63
N PRO A 15 11.39 -5.50 6.29
CA PRO A 15 11.62 -5.83 7.70
C PRO A 15 10.57 -5.23 8.64
N HIS A 16 10.03 -4.03 8.34
CA HIS A 16 9.07 -3.32 9.19
C HIS A 16 7.61 -3.57 8.82
N ARG A 17 7.31 -4.61 8.03
CA ARG A 17 5.96 -4.89 7.51
C ARG A 17 4.85 -4.91 8.58
N ALA A 18 5.16 -5.41 9.77
CA ALA A 18 4.20 -5.43 10.88
C ALA A 18 3.89 -4.01 11.37
N ALA A 19 4.93 -3.20 11.60
CA ALA A 19 4.82 -1.80 12.02
C ALA A 19 4.11 -0.95 10.97
N VAL A 20 4.45 -1.11 9.68
CA VAL A 20 3.72 -0.47 8.55
C VAL A 20 2.23 -0.81 8.59
N GLY A 21 1.90 -2.08 8.83
CA GLY A 21 0.51 -2.51 8.95
C GLY A 21 -0.23 -1.90 10.15
N ALA A 22 0.44 -1.82 11.29
CA ALA A 22 -0.07 -1.18 12.51
C ALA A 22 -0.31 0.32 12.26
N SER A 23 0.65 1.00 11.63
CA SER A 23 0.59 2.42 11.27
C SER A 23 -0.59 2.74 10.34
N LEU A 24 -0.81 1.95 9.29
CA LEU A 24 -1.98 2.10 8.40
C LEU A 24 -3.30 1.92 9.16
N THR A 25 -3.37 0.91 10.03
CA THR A 25 -4.56 0.67 10.86
C THR A 25 -4.81 1.85 11.80
N ALA A 26 -3.77 2.35 12.47
CA ALA A 26 -3.84 3.48 13.40
C ALA A 26 -4.26 4.77 12.69
N LEU A 27 -3.71 5.05 11.50
CA LEU A 27 -4.08 6.19 10.66
C LEU A 27 -5.57 6.17 10.32
N TYR A 28 -6.09 5.04 9.81
CA TYR A 28 -7.51 4.92 9.48
C TYR A 28 -8.43 5.01 10.69
N ARG A 29 -8.00 4.53 11.85
CA ARG A 29 -8.77 4.67 13.09
C ARG A 29 -8.81 6.12 13.58
N ARG A 30 -7.70 6.84 13.43
CA ARG A 30 -7.60 8.22 13.90
C ARG A 30 -8.31 9.22 13.00
N LEU A 31 -8.08 9.15 11.69
CA LEU A 31 -8.67 10.06 10.71
C LEU A 31 -10.08 9.65 10.25
N SER A 32 -10.50 8.42 10.50
CA SER A 32 -11.61 7.77 9.82
C SER A 32 -11.39 7.63 8.28
N PRO A 33 -12.14 6.78 7.57
CA PRO A 33 -12.05 6.73 6.11
C PRO A 33 -12.29 8.08 5.45
N ASP A 34 -13.28 8.84 5.91
CA ASP A 34 -13.65 10.12 5.33
C ASP A 34 -12.51 11.16 5.49
N GLY A 35 -11.75 11.09 6.61
CA GLY A 35 -10.55 11.91 6.81
C GLY A 35 -9.43 11.53 5.87
N VAL A 36 -9.16 10.21 5.69
CA VAL A 36 -8.14 9.72 4.75
C VAL A 36 -8.49 10.10 3.30
N TYR A 37 -9.76 9.98 2.92
CA TYR A 37 -10.22 10.34 1.57
C TYR A 37 -10.15 11.84 1.25
N ARG A 38 -9.77 12.68 2.19
CA ARG A 38 -9.46 14.10 1.93
C ARG A 38 -8.11 14.32 1.25
N TYR A 39 -7.30 13.27 1.10
CA TYR A 39 -5.97 13.30 0.48
C TYR A 39 -5.93 12.49 -0.83
N PRO A 40 -6.84 12.75 -1.80
CA PRO A 40 -6.97 11.91 -2.99
C PRO A 40 -5.80 12.06 -3.97
N VAL A 41 -5.12 13.20 -3.93
CA VAL A 41 -4.01 13.55 -4.84
C VAL A 41 -2.73 13.68 -4.03
N SER A 42 -1.61 13.20 -4.56
CA SER A 42 -0.28 13.41 -3.98
C SER A 42 0.20 14.84 -4.19
N VAL A 43 1.21 15.23 -3.42
CA VAL A 43 1.90 16.52 -3.59
C VAL A 43 2.42 16.61 -5.03
N PRO A 44 2.03 17.65 -5.80
CA PRO A 44 2.53 17.80 -7.16
C PRO A 44 4.04 18.10 -7.19
N ALA A 45 4.75 17.53 -8.15
CA ALA A 45 6.19 17.78 -8.30
C ALA A 45 6.52 19.28 -8.48
N ALA A 46 5.66 20.01 -9.18
CA ALA A 46 5.82 21.47 -9.39
C ALA A 46 5.78 22.28 -8.08
N ASP A 47 5.03 21.82 -7.07
CA ASP A 47 4.90 22.52 -5.79
C ASP A 47 6.16 22.41 -4.93
N VAL A 48 7.01 21.40 -5.18
CA VAL A 48 8.21 21.10 -4.41
C VAL A 48 9.51 21.26 -5.20
N ALA A 49 9.43 21.48 -6.50
CA ALA A 49 10.58 21.77 -7.33
C ALA A 49 11.17 23.18 -7.01
N PHE A 50 12.48 23.29 -7.11
CA PHE A 50 13.19 24.59 -7.02
C PHE A 50 13.43 25.12 -8.44
N GLY A 51 13.22 26.42 -8.63
CA GLY A 51 13.69 27.11 -9.82
C GLY A 51 15.21 27.27 -9.81
N ASP A 52 15.83 27.40 -11.00
CA ASP A 52 17.31 27.46 -11.13
C ASP A 52 17.90 28.64 -10.34
N ASP A 53 17.24 29.82 -10.40
CA ASP A 53 17.68 31.05 -9.75
C ASP A 53 16.91 31.33 -8.44
N GLU A 54 16.09 30.39 -7.97
CA GLU A 54 15.30 30.59 -6.75
C GLU A 54 16.20 30.68 -5.51
N ASP A 55 15.96 31.71 -4.68
CA ASP A 55 16.63 31.81 -3.38
C ASP A 55 16.32 30.58 -2.51
N LEU A 56 17.37 30.03 -1.91
CA LEU A 56 17.27 28.78 -1.14
C LEU A 56 16.25 28.89 0.01
N HIS A 57 16.31 29.98 0.78
CA HIS A 57 15.44 30.13 1.96
C HIS A 57 13.98 30.39 1.54
N LEU A 58 13.75 31.24 0.53
CA LEU A 58 12.42 31.52 0.01
C LEU A 58 11.79 30.27 -0.63
N GLY A 59 12.57 29.53 -1.43
CA GLY A 59 12.15 28.28 -2.05
C GLY A 59 11.80 27.23 -0.98
N THR A 60 12.64 27.08 0.04
CA THR A 60 12.39 26.14 1.15
C THR A 60 11.10 26.50 1.90
N GLN A 61 10.87 27.79 2.20
CA GLN A 61 9.63 28.23 2.84
C GLN A 61 8.39 28.02 1.94
N ARG A 62 8.52 28.20 0.62
CA ARG A 62 7.46 27.92 -0.34
C ARG A 62 7.09 26.43 -0.34
N VAL A 63 8.09 25.56 -0.42
CA VAL A 63 7.90 24.08 -0.35
C VAL A 63 7.25 23.69 0.96
N ALA A 64 7.75 24.21 2.09
CA ALA A 64 7.16 23.94 3.41
C ALA A 64 5.69 24.35 3.50
N ARG A 65 5.32 25.54 2.99
CA ARG A 65 3.91 25.98 2.92
C ARG A 65 3.05 25.08 2.04
N ALA A 66 3.61 24.59 0.91
CA ALA A 66 2.88 23.65 0.05
C ALA A 66 2.56 22.36 0.79
N LEU A 67 3.52 21.81 1.55
CA LEU A 67 3.33 20.62 2.38
C LEU A 67 2.37 20.84 3.54
N VAL A 68 2.43 21.99 4.24
CA VAL A 68 1.48 22.37 5.29
C VAL A 68 0.05 22.41 4.75
N ARG A 69 -0.16 23.04 3.59
CA ARG A 69 -1.48 23.06 2.92
C ARG A 69 -1.93 21.70 2.48
N HIS A 70 -1.02 20.90 1.90
CA HIS A 70 -1.31 19.53 1.49
C HIS A 70 -1.77 18.68 2.69
N LEU A 71 -1.06 18.73 3.81
CA LEU A 71 -1.40 18.02 5.04
C LEU A 71 -2.56 18.68 5.81
N ARG A 72 -3.16 19.75 5.26
CA ARG A 72 -4.30 20.46 5.86
C ARG A 72 -4.03 20.94 7.29
N LEU A 73 -2.80 21.27 7.56
CA LEU A 73 -2.40 21.90 8.81
C LEU A 73 -2.81 23.39 8.79
N PRO A 74 -3.04 24.00 9.96
CA PRO A 74 -3.27 25.43 10.02
C PRO A 74 -2.16 26.21 9.33
N GLU A 75 -2.51 27.20 8.53
CA GLU A 75 -1.52 28.09 7.95
C GLU A 75 -0.83 28.89 9.06
N ALA A 76 0.48 28.88 9.02
CA ALA A 76 1.32 29.60 9.97
C ALA A 76 2.62 30.03 9.28
N ARG A 77 3.32 30.94 9.91
CA ARG A 77 4.64 31.35 9.44
C ARG A 77 5.60 30.19 9.52
N MET A 78 6.29 29.91 8.42
CA MET A 78 7.37 28.92 8.35
C MET A 78 8.69 29.64 8.58
N VAL A 79 9.41 29.22 9.59
CA VAL A 79 10.78 29.66 9.87
C VAL A 79 11.69 28.48 9.59
N VAL A 80 12.52 28.61 8.56
CA VAL A 80 13.45 27.56 8.15
C VAL A 80 14.86 28.04 8.35
N SER A 81 15.67 27.23 9.00
CA SER A 81 17.11 27.45 9.16
C SER A 81 17.90 26.26 8.65
N PHE A 82 19.15 26.53 8.24
CA PHE A 82 20.11 25.49 7.86
C PHE A 82 21.27 25.52 8.84
N ARG A 83 21.57 24.37 9.41
CA ARG A 83 22.70 24.23 10.32
C ARG A 83 23.36 22.86 10.24
N SER A 84 24.61 22.77 10.70
CA SER A 84 25.26 21.48 10.86
C SER A 84 24.59 20.71 11.98
N MET A 85 24.10 19.50 11.67
CA MET A 85 23.44 18.61 12.63
C MET A 85 23.65 17.15 12.21
N GLU A 86 23.48 16.23 13.14
CA GLU A 86 23.63 14.81 12.89
C GLU A 86 22.44 14.27 12.04
N HIS A 87 21.23 14.73 12.32
CA HIS A 87 20.02 14.33 11.61
C HIS A 87 19.80 15.12 10.31
N ALA A 88 18.87 14.66 9.50
CA ALA A 88 18.50 15.33 8.25
C ALA A 88 17.79 16.65 8.52
N ALA A 89 16.84 16.65 9.45
CA ALA A 89 16.06 17.82 9.84
C ALA A 89 15.52 17.64 11.26
N ALA A 90 14.91 18.71 11.79
CA ALA A 90 14.16 18.71 13.05
C ALA A 90 13.04 19.75 12.98
N VAL A 91 11.93 19.48 13.66
CA VAL A 91 10.79 20.42 13.80
C VAL A 91 10.42 20.61 15.25
N GLU A 92 10.11 21.83 15.63
CA GLU A 92 9.60 22.13 16.95
C GLU A 92 8.08 21.88 16.98
N LEU A 93 7.65 20.84 17.71
CA LEU A 93 6.25 20.40 17.74
C LEU A 93 5.36 21.31 18.61
N ALA A 94 5.93 21.92 19.63
CA ALA A 94 5.21 22.74 20.63
C ALA A 94 5.20 24.25 20.30
N ALA A 95 5.84 24.67 19.21
CA ALA A 95 5.84 26.07 18.80
C ALA A 95 4.41 26.58 18.58
N GLY A 96 4.16 27.82 18.96
CA GLY A 96 2.85 28.49 18.85
C GLY A 96 2.34 28.60 17.41
N PRO A 97 2.01 29.82 16.91
CA PRO A 97 1.47 29.96 15.58
C PRO A 97 2.51 29.83 14.44
N GLU A 98 3.77 29.54 14.78
CA GLU A 98 4.87 29.40 13.83
C GLU A 98 5.37 27.95 13.78
N TYR A 99 5.89 27.54 12.63
CA TYR A 99 6.60 26.26 12.47
C TYR A 99 8.10 26.55 12.34
N PHE A 100 8.89 26.06 13.25
CA PHE A 100 10.33 26.13 13.20
C PHE A 100 10.88 24.80 12.69
N VAL A 101 11.54 24.84 11.53
CA VAL A 101 12.14 23.66 10.90
C VAL A 101 13.63 23.93 10.69
N GLU A 102 14.45 23.06 11.22
CA GLU A 102 15.89 23.08 11.00
C GLU A 102 16.26 22.00 10.00
N LEU A 103 17.00 22.36 8.98
CA LEU A 103 17.50 21.45 7.95
C LEU A 103 19.02 21.32 8.06
N ASN A 104 19.54 20.13 7.79
CA ASN A 104 20.97 19.92 7.72
C ASN A 104 21.59 20.73 6.57
N ASP A 105 22.76 21.33 6.82
CA ASP A 105 23.49 22.16 5.84
C ASP A 105 23.76 21.45 4.50
N ARG A 106 23.80 20.13 4.47
CA ARG A 106 23.94 19.34 3.23
C ARG A 106 22.88 19.66 2.19
N PHE A 107 21.68 20.08 2.62
CA PHE A 107 20.60 20.44 1.72
C PHE A 107 20.81 21.75 0.98
N ARG A 108 21.78 22.57 1.37
CA ARG A 108 22.17 23.78 0.60
C ARG A 108 22.61 23.43 -0.82
N THR A 109 23.28 22.29 -0.98
CA THR A 109 23.75 21.77 -2.28
C THR A 109 22.83 20.72 -2.88
N ARG A 110 21.85 20.21 -2.11
CA ARG A 110 20.93 19.13 -2.51
C ARG A 110 19.49 19.60 -2.42
N ARG A 111 19.17 20.69 -3.12
CA ARG A 111 17.87 21.36 -3.04
C ARG A 111 16.67 20.44 -3.32
N ARG A 112 16.84 19.48 -4.23
CA ARG A 112 15.77 18.54 -4.61
C ARG A 112 15.30 17.64 -3.47
N ASP A 113 16.16 17.42 -2.46
CA ASP A 113 15.85 16.54 -1.33
C ASP A 113 15.19 17.28 -0.16
N ILE A 114 15.14 18.61 -0.22
CA ILE A 114 14.50 19.47 0.79
C ILE A 114 13.03 19.09 0.96
N GLY A 115 12.32 18.84 -0.15
CA GLY A 115 10.91 18.43 -0.12
C GLY A 115 10.68 17.15 0.68
N ALA A 116 11.58 16.18 0.56
CA ALA A 116 11.51 14.92 1.30
C ALA A 116 11.73 15.12 2.81
N ALA A 117 12.78 15.87 3.19
CA ALA A 117 13.04 16.18 4.59
C ALA A 117 11.88 16.96 5.24
N LEU A 118 11.39 18.00 4.56
CA LEU A 118 10.25 18.79 5.04
C LEU A 118 8.96 17.96 5.13
N ALA A 119 8.70 17.03 4.19
CA ALA A 119 7.52 16.19 4.23
C ALA A 119 7.51 15.30 5.47
N HIS A 120 8.65 14.74 5.83
CA HIS A 120 8.82 13.94 7.05
C HIS A 120 8.57 14.79 8.30
N GLU A 121 9.28 15.91 8.44
CA GLU A 121 9.19 16.77 9.64
C GLU A 121 7.79 17.38 9.81
N ILE A 122 7.16 17.87 8.74
CA ILE A 122 5.82 18.44 8.83
C ILE A 122 4.78 17.35 9.16
N THR A 123 5.05 16.10 8.80
CA THR A 123 4.20 14.97 9.21
C THR A 123 4.29 14.71 10.72
N HIS A 124 5.45 14.90 11.37
CA HIS A 124 5.51 14.87 12.85
C HIS A 124 4.55 15.90 13.49
N VAL A 125 4.47 17.11 12.93
CA VAL A 125 3.50 18.12 13.40
C VAL A 125 2.06 17.63 13.24
N LEU A 126 1.73 17.02 12.10
CA LEU A 126 0.40 16.43 11.87
C LEU A 126 0.10 15.35 12.92
N LEU A 127 1.01 14.42 13.13
CA LEU A 127 0.85 13.31 14.08
C LEU A 127 0.69 13.81 15.51
N HIS A 128 1.50 14.79 15.92
CA HIS A 128 1.38 15.44 17.22
C HIS A 128 0.00 16.07 17.42
N ARG A 129 -0.50 16.83 16.43
CA ARG A 129 -1.84 17.45 16.48
C ARG A 129 -2.97 16.42 16.47
N LEU A 130 -2.77 15.30 15.83
CA LEU A 130 -3.72 14.19 15.86
C LEU A 130 -3.67 13.42 17.18
N GLY A 131 -2.67 13.62 18.04
CA GLY A 131 -2.43 12.76 19.19
C GLY A 131 -2.26 11.29 18.75
N LEU A 132 -1.57 11.08 17.64
CA LEU A 132 -1.31 9.77 17.08
C LEU A 132 0.18 9.45 17.19
N GLY A 133 0.50 8.44 17.97
CA GLY A 133 1.86 7.98 18.20
C GLY A 133 1.90 6.58 18.81
N PHE A 134 3.08 5.98 18.77
CA PHE A 134 3.40 4.73 19.46
C PHE A 134 4.39 5.01 20.60
N PRO A 135 4.48 4.12 21.61
CA PRO A 135 5.41 4.32 22.73
C PRO A 135 6.88 4.26 22.34
N ASP A 136 7.22 3.45 21.34
CA ASP A 136 8.58 3.26 20.84
C ASP A 136 8.96 4.31 19.81
N THR A 137 10.21 4.82 19.87
CA THR A 137 10.71 5.87 18.98
C THR A 137 10.82 5.39 17.54
N GLU A 138 11.36 4.18 17.31
CA GLU A 138 11.51 3.63 15.97
C GLU A 138 10.14 3.38 15.31
N GLU A 139 9.17 2.85 16.09
CA GLU A 139 7.81 2.68 15.59
C GLU A 139 7.13 4.01 15.26
N ASN A 140 7.45 5.10 15.98
CA ASN A 140 6.96 6.45 15.66
C ASN A 140 7.57 7.01 14.38
N GLU A 141 8.84 6.77 14.14
CA GLU A 141 9.50 7.18 12.90
C GLU A 141 8.92 6.40 11.70
N ILE A 142 8.69 5.09 11.87
CA ILE A 142 8.00 4.26 10.86
C ILE A 142 6.57 4.77 10.64
N LEU A 143 5.85 5.15 11.68
CA LEU A 143 4.52 5.75 11.58
C LEU A 143 4.57 7.04 10.76
N THR A 144 5.55 7.91 11.02
CA THR A 144 5.74 9.18 10.30
C THR A 144 5.95 8.93 8.81
N ASP A 145 6.86 8.03 8.45
CA ASP A 145 7.10 7.64 7.05
C ASP A 145 5.85 7.07 6.37
N VAL A 146 5.15 6.15 7.05
CA VAL A 146 3.91 5.56 6.53
C VAL A 146 2.85 6.63 6.29
N VAL A 147 2.67 7.56 7.23
CA VAL A 147 1.67 8.63 7.10
C VAL A 147 2.07 9.60 6.00
N THR A 148 3.34 10.02 5.93
CA THR A 148 3.89 10.83 4.85
C THR A 148 3.60 10.20 3.49
N ALA A 149 3.93 8.90 3.35
CA ALA A 149 3.75 8.18 2.10
C ALA A 149 2.25 7.98 1.76
N TYR A 150 1.46 7.58 2.74
CA TYR A 150 0.05 7.26 2.50
C TYR A 150 -0.81 8.50 2.25
N LEU A 151 -0.45 9.65 2.82
CA LEU A 151 -1.15 10.92 2.57
C LEU A 151 -0.65 11.66 1.33
N GLY A 152 0.34 11.13 0.60
CA GLY A 152 0.67 11.57 -0.75
C GLY A 152 2.00 12.31 -0.92
N ALA A 153 2.88 12.32 0.08
CA ALA A 153 4.22 12.91 -0.04
C ALA A 153 5.35 11.86 -0.09
N GLY A 154 5.03 10.56 -0.04
CA GLY A 154 6.03 9.50 0.06
C GLY A 154 6.88 9.27 -1.18
N TRP A 155 6.44 9.72 -2.35
CA TRP A 155 7.25 9.65 -3.55
C TRP A 155 8.52 10.51 -3.42
N LEU A 156 8.45 11.62 -2.64
CA LEU A 156 9.61 12.46 -2.33
C LEU A 156 10.68 11.70 -1.57
N LEU A 157 10.30 10.95 -0.53
CA LEU A 157 11.20 10.16 0.30
C LEU A 157 11.82 9.01 -0.52
N LEU A 158 11.00 8.34 -1.33
CA LEU A 158 11.48 7.26 -2.19
C LEU A 158 12.44 7.76 -3.27
N ASP A 159 12.16 8.90 -3.90
CA ASP A 159 13.01 9.46 -4.96
C ASP A 159 14.30 10.11 -4.41
N ALA A 160 14.30 10.52 -3.13
CA ALA A 160 15.48 11.04 -2.44
C ALA A 160 16.47 9.94 -2.00
N TYR A 161 16.07 8.66 -2.10
CA TYR A 161 16.94 7.54 -1.78
C TYR A 161 18.06 7.38 -2.81
N ARG A 162 19.29 7.23 -2.30
CA ARG A 162 20.50 6.98 -3.12
C ARG A 162 21.39 5.98 -2.44
N GLN A 163 21.89 5.07 -3.23
CA GLN A 163 22.94 4.15 -2.82
C GLN A 163 23.80 3.84 -4.05
N ASP A 164 25.01 4.40 -4.04
CA ASP A 164 26.04 4.04 -4.99
C ASP A 164 27.32 3.67 -4.23
N GLY A 165 28.42 3.40 -4.94
CA GLY A 165 29.70 3.00 -4.31
C GLY A 165 30.35 4.10 -3.48
N VAL A 166 29.88 5.33 -3.54
CA VAL A 166 30.45 6.52 -2.90
C VAL A 166 29.50 7.14 -1.89
N GLU A 167 28.20 7.11 -2.16
CA GLU A 167 27.17 7.77 -1.39
C GLU A 167 26.06 6.80 -0.96
N SER A 168 25.70 6.87 0.33
CA SER A 168 24.48 6.25 0.86
C SER A 168 23.65 7.35 1.51
N GLN A 169 22.45 7.60 0.96
CA GLN A 169 21.48 8.53 1.52
C GLN A 169 20.14 7.85 1.66
N LYS A 170 19.66 7.83 2.88
CA LYS A 170 18.31 7.42 3.24
C LYS A 170 17.66 8.57 4.03
N LEU A 171 16.46 8.96 3.65
CA LEU A 171 15.61 9.85 4.43
C LEU A 171 14.44 9.02 4.96
N GLY A 172 14.28 9.00 6.28
CA GLY A 172 13.29 8.17 6.96
C GLY A 172 13.80 6.77 7.36
N TYR A 173 12.91 5.97 7.93
CA TYR A 173 13.19 4.65 8.51
C TYR A 173 12.79 3.48 7.62
N LEU A 174 11.80 3.66 6.75
CA LEU A 174 11.36 2.63 5.81
C LEU A 174 12.45 2.29 4.78
N THR A 175 12.48 1.04 4.34
CA THR A 175 13.26 0.65 3.16
C THR A 175 12.65 1.23 1.89
N PRO A 176 13.40 1.33 0.79
CA PRO A 176 12.82 1.73 -0.51
C PRO A 176 11.62 0.87 -0.91
N GLU A 177 11.72 -0.46 -0.70
CA GLU A 177 10.64 -1.40 -1.02
C GLU A 177 9.39 -1.17 -0.14
N GLU A 178 9.58 -0.79 1.13
CA GLU A 178 8.47 -0.47 2.02
C GLU A 178 7.80 0.84 1.65
N PHE A 179 8.56 1.88 1.24
CA PHE A 179 7.97 3.08 0.64
C PHE A 179 7.16 2.73 -0.61
N GLY A 180 7.74 1.93 -1.52
CA GLY A 180 7.03 1.42 -2.70
C GLY A 180 5.75 0.66 -2.35
N TYR A 181 5.78 -0.13 -1.29
CA TYR A 181 4.61 -0.86 -0.80
C TYR A 181 3.51 0.08 -0.26
N VAL A 182 3.87 1.08 0.56
CA VAL A 182 2.88 2.05 1.09
C VAL A 182 2.27 2.88 -0.04
N LEU A 183 3.09 3.33 -1.01
CA LEU A 183 2.61 4.01 -2.21
C LEU A 183 1.67 3.11 -3.03
N ALA A 184 1.96 1.81 -3.16
CA ALA A 184 1.08 0.88 -3.86
C ALA A 184 -0.25 0.65 -3.13
N LYS A 185 -0.24 0.65 -1.79
CA LYS A 185 -1.47 0.65 -0.99
C LYS A 185 -2.32 1.89 -1.26
N ARG A 186 -1.68 3.07 -1.30
CA ARG A 186 -2.32 4.32 -1.67
C ARG A 186 -2.89 4.28 -3.09
N ALA A 187 -2.07 3.89 -4.07
CA ALA A 187 -2.46 3.76 -5.47
C ALA A 187 -3.70 2.87 -5.66
N ALA A 188 -3.79 1.79 -4.91
CA ALA A 188 -4.94 0.88 -4.94
C ALA A 188 -6.24 1.50 -4.40
N VAL A 189 -6.16 2.55 -3.59
CA VAL A 189 -7.32 3.26 -3.03
C VAL A 189 -7.72 4.46 -3.88
N PHE A 190 -6.74 5.22 -4.35
CA PHE A 190 -6.97 6.49 -5.04
C PHE A 190 -6.82 6.42 -6.56
N GLY A 191 -6.31 5.31 -7.11
CA GLY A 191 -6.10 5.14 -8.55
C GLY A 191 -4.93 5.95 -9.10
N GLU A 192 -4.02 6.42 -8.25
CA GLU A 192 -2.90 7.28 -8.61
C GLU A 192 -1.63 6.48 -8.86
N ASP A 193 -0.92 6.78 -9.94
CA ASP A 193 0.40 6.20 -10.23
C ASP A 193 1.50 7.25 -9.91
N PRO A 194 2.36 7.02 -8.90
CA PRO A 194 3.43 7.94 -8.57
C PRO A 194 4.65 7.83 -9.48
N SER A 195 4.73 6.81 -10.34
CA SER A 195 5.92 6.54 -11.14
C SER A 195 6.36 7.67 -12.07
N PRO A 196 5.49 8.54 -12.63
CA PRO A 196 5.92 9.66 -13.44
C PRO A 196 6.77 10.72 -12.70
N TRP A 197 6.76 10.70 -11.38
CA TRP A 197 7.53 11.66 -10.55
C TRP A 197 8.91 11.15 -10.14
N PHE A 198 9.19 9.87 -10.35
CA PHE A 198 10.49 9.31 -10.00
C PHE A 198 11.56 9.75 -10.99
N THR A 199 12.72 10.10 -10.46
CA THR A 199 13.92 10.48 -11.23
C THR A 199 15.03 9.44 -11.12
N SER A 200 14.93 8.49 -10.16
CA SER A 200 15.94 7.46 -9.93
C SER A 200 15.48 6.06 -10.32
N ALA A 201 16.39 5.25 -10.88
CA ALA A 201 16.13 3.84 -11.18
C ALA A 201 15.76 3.04 -9.91
N VAL A 202 16.38 3.40 -8.77
CA VAL A 202 16.10 2.74 -7.47
C VAL A 202 14.65 2.94 -7.07
N ALA A 203 14.09 4.14 -7.26
CA ALA A 203 12.70 4.43 -6.96
C ALA A 203 11.74 3.60 -7.82
N TYR A 204 12.01 3.48 -9.12
CA TYR A 204 11.24 2.63 -10.03
C TYR A 204 11.25 1.16 -9.63
N GLU A 205 12.43 0.61 -9.32
CA GLU A 205 12.56 -0.78 -8.90
C GLU A 205 11.87 -1.05 -7.58
N ALA A 206 12.05 -0.17 -6.59
CA ALA A 206 11.43 -0.26 -5.29
C ALA A 206 9.89 -0.16 -5.39
N TRP A 207 9.37 0.75 -6.22
CA TRP A 207 7.96 0.83 -6.56
C TRP A 207 7.43 -0.48 -7.14
N GLY A 208 8.14 -1.06 -8.12
CA GLY A 208 7.76 -2.34 -8.74
C GLY A 208 7.69 -3.48 -7.72
N ARG A 209 8.69 -3.59 -6.85
CA ARG A 209 8.74 -4.60 -5.77
C ARG A 209 7.63 -4.39 -4.73
N GLY A 210 7.46 -3.14 -4.28
CA GLY A 210 6.41 -2.77 -3.33
C GLY A 210 5.01 -3.04 -3.86
N ARG A 211 4.76 -2.72 -5.14
CA ARG A 211 3.50 -3.01 -5.83
C ARG A 211 3.21 -4.52 -5.90
N ALA A 212 4.20 -5.31 -6.29
CA ALA A 212 4.05 -6.77 -6.34
C ALA A 212 3.69 -7.34 -4.97
N GLU A 213 4.27 -6.79 -3.89
CA GLU A 213 3.97 -7.20 -2.52
C GLU A 213 2.55 -6.79 -2.09
N ALA A 214 2.13 -5.55 -2.41
CA ALA A 214 0.78 -5.08 -2.13
C ALA A 214 -0.30 -5.89 -2.88
N ASP A 215 -0.03 -6.27 -4.11
CA ASP A 215 -0.93 -7.08 -4.94
C ASP A 215 -1.07 -8.51 -4.39
N ARG A 216 0.00 -9.11 -3.87
CA ARG A 216 -0.06 -10.42 -3.20
C ARG A 216 -1.03 -10.45 -2.03
N GLU A 217 -1.23 -9.33 -1.33
CA GLU A 217 -2.17 -9.26 -0.21
C GLU A 217 -3.64 -9.17 -0.62
N ARG A 218 -3.92 -8.93 -1.89
CA ARG A 218 -5.27 -8.79 -2.43
C ARG A 218 -5.86 -10.09 -2.97
N THR A 219 -5.03 -11.11 -3.13
CA THR A 219 -5.38 -12.37 -3.77
C THR A 219 -5.51 -13.58 -2.84
N PRO A 220 -5.04 -13.60 -1.57
CA PRO A 220 -5.13 -14.81 -0.76
C PRO A 220 -6.56 -15.16 -0.36
N PRO A 221 -6.88 -16.46 -0.14
CA PRO A 221 -8.11 -16.85 0.52
C PRO A 221 -8.28 -16.16 1.89
N PRO A 222 -9.50 -15.85 2.30
CA PRO A 222 -10.77 -16.20 1.67
C PRO A 222 -11.21 -15.25 0.55
N LEU A 223 -10.37 -14.32 0.09
CA LEU A 223 -10.71 -13.35 -0.95
C LEU A 223 -10.99 -14.04 -2.30
N ALA A 224 -11.97 -13.53 -3.04
CA ALA A 224 -12.44 -14.13 -4.27
C ALA A 224 -11.37 -14.22 -5.39
N GLY A 225 -10.39 -13.30 -5.37
CA GLY A 225 -9.27 -13.28 -6.30
C GLY A 225 -8.21 -14.37 -6.12
N ALA A 226 -8.33 -15.24 -5.11
CA ALA A 226 -7.35 -16.28 -4.82
C ALA A 226 -7.12 -17.24 -6.01
N GLY A 227 -5.86 -17.63 -6.23
CA GLY A 227 -5.47 -18.60 -7.24
C GLY A 227 -5.97 -20.01 -6.96
N TRP A 228 -6.02 -20.86 -7.98
CA TRP A 228 -6.54 -22.23 -7.84
C TRP A 228 -5.77 -23.05 -6.78
N ALA A 229 -4.45 -22.98 -6.76
CA ALA A 229 -3.63 -23.73 -5.80
C ALA A 229 -3.90 -23.28 -4.35
N GLU A 230 -4.04 -21.96 -4.15
CA GLU A 230 -4.34 -21.36 -2.84
C GLU A 230 -5.74 -21.75 -2.35
N ARG A 231 -6.74 -21.73 -3.26
CA ARG A 231 -8.09 -22.20 -2.98
C ARG A 231 -8.11 -23.66 -2.52
N ARG A 232 -7.37 -24.51 -3.24
CA ARG A 232 -7.25 -25.92 -2.89
C ARG A 232 -6.58 -26.15 -1.54
N ARG A 233 -5.53 -25.37 -1.23
CA ARG A 233 -4.86 -25.36 0.08
C ARG A 233 -5.84 -24.93 1.17
N TYR A 234 -6.48 -23.77 1.00
CA TYR A 234 -7.48 -23.26 1.93
C TYR A 234 -8.61 -24.27 2.22
N GLY A 235 -9.13 -24.93 1.20
CA GLY A 235 -10.16 -25.94 1.37
C GLY A 235 -9.72 -27.15 2.17
N ARG A 236 -8.44 -27.58 2.05
CA ARG A 236 -7.85 -28.65 2.87
C ARG A 236 -7.67 -28.21 4.32
N ASP A 237 -7.09 -27.03 4.51
CA ASP A 237 -6.83 -26.45 5.82
C ASP A 237 -8.13 -26.23 6.60
N ARG A 238 -9.16 -25.71 5.94
CA ARG A 238 -10.50 -25.55 6.52
C ARG A 238 -11.07 -26.87 7.01
N ARG A 239 -10.97 -27.95 6.22
CA ARG A 239 -11.47 -29.27 6.66
C ARG A 239 -10.75 -29.80 7.89
N ARG A 240 -9.46 -29.45 8.02
CA ARG A 240 -8.63 -29.81 9.19
C ARG A 240 -8.85 -28.89 10.39
N GLY A 241 -9.43 -27.70 10.18
CA GLY A 241 -9.60 -26.66 11.19
C GLY A 241 -8.30 -25.91 11.53
N VAL A 242 -7.21 -26.16 10.81
CA VAL A 242 -5.88 -25.61 11.08
C VAL A 242 -5.28 -25.07 9.78
N ALA A 243 -4.83 -23.82 9.81
CA ALA A 243 -4.11 -23.20 8.70
C ALA A 243 -2.66 -23.75 8.62
N ALA A 244 -2.15 -23.91 7.40
CA ALA A 244 -0.76 -24.26 7.19
C ALA A 244 0.17 -23.16 7.74
N PRO A 245 1.41 -23.49 8.16
CA PRO A 245 2.40 -22.49 8.57
C PRO A 245 2.60 -21.43 7.48
N GLY A 246 2.63 -20.14 7.87
CA GLY A 246 2.79 -19.01 6.95
C GLY A 246 1.55 -18.69 6.13
N ALA A 247 0.41 -19.34 6.36
CA ALA A 247 -0.84 -18.97 5.68
C ALA A 247 -1.29 -17.53 6.05
N PRO A 248 -1.81 -16.75 5.10
CA PRO A 248 -2.28 -15.39 5.34
C PRO A 248 -3.65 -15.34 6.06
N TYR A 249 -4.11 -16.45 6.55
CA TYR A 249 -5.36 -16.63 7.28
C TYR A 249 -5.18 -17.57 8.47
N ALA A 250 -6.10 -17.47 9.42
CA ALA A 250 -6.21 -18.41 10.55
C ALA A 250 -7.65 -18.84 10.74
N PHE A 251 -7.88 -20.06 11.21
CA PHE A 251 -9.21 -20.60 11.52
C PHE A 251 -9.53 -20.51 13.00
N ASP A 252 -10.83 -20.48 13.35
CA ASP A 252 -11.29 -20.38 14.74
C ASP A 252 -11.27 -21.69 15.50
N GLY A 253 -10.79 -22.75 14.86
CA GLY A 253 -10.87 -24.12 15.38
C GLY A 253 -12.11 -24.86 14.87
N GLY A 254 -12.23 -26.14 15.27
CA GLY A 254 -13.24 -27.04 14.73
C GLY A 254 -12.86 -27.61 13.36
N ALA A 255 -13.37 -28.79 13.04
CA ALA A 255 -13.15 -29.46 11.76
C ALA A 255 -14.47 -29.95 11.20
N PRO A 256 -15.02 -29.35 10.12
CA PRO A 256 -14.46 -28.23 9.38
C PRO A 256 -14.60 -26.88 10.10
N ALA A 257 -13.65 -25.97 9.89
CA ALA A 257 -13.70 -24.63 10.47
C ALA A 257 -14.91 -23.83 9.96
N THR A 258 -15.57 -23.15 10.87
CA THR A 258 -16.77 -22.33 10.59
C THR A 258 -16.42 -20.85 10.41
N GLY A 259 -15.33 -20.39 10.99
CA GLY A 259 -14.83 -19.00 10.88
C GLY A 259 -13.39 -18.95 10.40
N VAL A 260 -13.04 -17.87 9.74
CA VAL A 260 -11.69 -17.54 9.28
C VAL A 260 -11.36 -16.09 9.54
N SER A 261 -10.14 -15.83 10.00
CA SER A 261 -9.60 -14.49 10.18
C SER A 261 -8.47 -14.23 9.19
N PHE A 262 -8.38 -13.01 8.67
CA PHE A 262 -7.36 -12.54 7.74
C PHE A 262 -7.19 -11.02 7.87
N LEU A 263 -6.15 -10.45 7.25
CA LEU A 263 -5.90 -9.02 7.29
C LEU A 263 -6.57 -8.32 6.10
N CYS A 264 -7.19 -7.16 6.37
CA CYS A 264 -7.73 -6.31 5.32
C CYS A 264 -6.60 -5.88 4.37
N PRO A 265 -6.72 -6.07 3.06
CA PRO A 265 -5.68 -5.70 2.10
C PRO A 265 -5.46 -4.19 1.98
N VAL A 266 -6.34 -3.35 2.53
CA VAL A 266 -6.22 -1.89 2.52
C VAL A 266 -5.55 -1.39 3.80
N CYS A 267 -6.19 -1.58 4.96
CA CYS A 267 -5.76 -0.99 6.22
C CYS A 267 -5.12 -1.97 7.21
N ARG A 268 -4.94 -3.23 6.84
CA ARG A 268 -4.32 -4.29 7.67
C ARG A 268 -5.09 -4.65 8.94
N GLN A 269 -6.27 -4.07 9.19
CA GLN A 269 -7.14 -4.52 10.27
C GLN A 269 -7.48 -6.00 10.12
N ARG A 270 -7.37 -6.76 11.20
CA ARG A 270 -7.81 -8.17 11.21
C ARG A 270 -9.34 -8.25 11.09
N LEU A 271 -9.80 -9.01 10.12
CA LEU A 271 -11.20 -9.31 9.88
C LEU A 271 -11.47 -10.76 10.24
N ARG A 272 -12.68 -11.04 10.68
CA ARG A 272 -13.20 -12.37 10.94
C ARG A 272 -14.51 -12.54 10.17
N VAL A 273 -14.61 -13.60 9.38
CA VAL A 273 -15.78 -13.89 8.55
C VAL A 273 -16.13 -15.38 8.62
N PRO A 274 -17.39 -15.76 8.33
CA PRO A 274 -17.76 -17.16 8.14
C PRO A 274 -16.90 -17.81 7.04
N ALA A 275 -16.34 -18.98 7.33
CA ALA A 275 -15.62 -19.77 6.36
C ALA A 275 -16.61 -20.64 5.54
N GLY A 276 -16.36 -20.83 4.26
CA GLY A 276 -17.08 -21.82 3.44
C GLY A 276 -18.36 -21.36 2.76
N ARG A 277 -18.73 -20.11 2.84
CA ARG A 277 -19.80 -19.52 2.02
C ARG A 277 -19.32 -18.23 1.36
N PRO A 278 -19.76 -17.93 0.13
CA PRO A 278 -19.50 -16.64 -0.48
C PRO A 278 -20.21 -15.53 0.30
N LEU A 279 -19.53 -14.42 0.49
CA LEU A 279 -20.12 -13.25 1.14
C LEU A 279 -19.36 -11.98 0.78
N ARG A 280 -19.98 -10.83 0.99
CA ARG A 280 -19.33 -9.52 0.95
C ARG A 280 -19.06 -9.07 2.38
N ALA A 281 -17.78 -8.87 2.71
CA ALA A 281 -17.35 -8.37 4.02
C ALA A 281 -17.00 -6.89 3.91
N ARG A 282 -17.50 -6.06 4.81
CA ARG A 282 -17.10 -4.66 4.92
C ARG A 282 -16.11 -4.51 6.08
N CYS A 283 -14.93 -3.97 5.81
CA CYS A 283 -13.96 -3.66 6.85
C CYS A 283 -14.53 -2.56 7.78
N GLY A 284 -14.53 -2.82 9.08
CA GLY A 284 -15.04 -1.86 10.07
C GLY A 284 -14.17 -0.60 10.21
N VAL A 285 -12.90 -0.66 9.80
CA VAL A 285 -11.94 0.45 9.93
C VAL A 285 -11.89 1.30 8.64
N CYS A 286 -11.55 0.72 7.49
CA CYS A 286 -11.42 1.48 6.24
C CYS A 286 -12.68 1.47 5.37
N ARG A 287 -13.73 0.77 5.78
CA ARG A 287 -15.01 0.61 5.06
C ARG A 287 -14.92 -0.07 3.69
N THR A 288 -13.75 -0.53 3.28
CA THR A 288 -13.59 -1.28 2.01
C THR A 288 -14.47 -2.53 2.03
N VAL A 289 -15.16 -2.76 0.92
CA VAL A 289 -15.94 -3.98 0.70
C VAL A 289 -15.06 -5.02 0.02
N LEU A 290 -15.02 -6.22 0.59
CA LEU A 290 -14.21 -7.34 0.15
C LEU A 290 -15.12 -8.48 -0.28
N GLU A 291 -14.91 -9.00 -1.48
CA GLU A 291 -15.57 -10.20 -1.95
C GLU A 291 -14.83 -11.42 -1.39
N CYS A 292 -15.50 -12.17 -0.52
CA CYS A 292 -15.00 -13.42 0.05
C CYS A 292 -15.69 -14.59 -0.64
N ALA A 293 -14.91 -15.53 -1.15
CA ALA A 293 -15.44 -16.74 -1.75
C ALA A 293 -15.45 -17.86 -0.72
N GLY A 294 -16.56 -18.55 -0.65
CA GLY A 294 -16.69 -19.76 0.15
C GLY A 294 -16.08 -20.95 -0.58
N TRP A 295 -14.79 -21.15 -0.44
CA TRP A 295 -14.12 -22.33 -1.01
C TRP A 295 -14.49 -23.60 -0.24
N GLY A 296 -15.77 -24.04 -0.38
CA GLY A 296 -16.22 -25.39 -0.09
C GLY A 296 -16.06 -26.26 -1.33
N LEU A 297 -16.08 -27.58 -1.16
CA LEU A 297 -16.34 -28.47 -2.29
C LEU A 297 -17.54 -27.92 -3.07
N PRO A 298 -17.58 -27.99 -4.42
CA PRO A 298 -18.81 -27.78 -5.16
C PRO A 298 -19.87 -28.60 -4.43
N GLN A 299 -20.92 -27.97 -3.93
CA GLN A 299 -22.09 -28.72 -3.52
C GLN A 299 -22.44 -29.58 -4.72
N ALA A 300 -22.43 -30.89 -4.53
CA ALA A 300 -23.02 -31.77 -5.54
C ALA A 300 -24.33 -31.14 -5.92
N PRO A 301 -24.61 -30.95 -7.22
CA PRO A 301 -25.87 -30.34 -7.67
C PRO A 301 -26.99 -30.97 -6.86
N SER A 302 -27.77 -30.13 -6.19
CA SER A 302 -28.88 -30.60 -5.37
C SER A 302 -29.66 -31.61 -6.20
N PRO A 303 -29.97 -32.81 -5.69
CA PRO A 303 -30.69 -33.79 -6.47
C PRO A 303 -31.97 -33.10 -6.98
N PRO A 304 -32.29 -33.29 -8.25
CA PRO A 304 -33.48 -32.65 -8.84
C PRO A 304 -34.66 -32.91 -7.96
N PRO A 305 -35.53 -31.94 -7.72
CA PRO A 305 -36.67 -32.07 -6.83
C PRO A 305 -37.49 -33.30 -7.22
N ARG A 306 -38.01 -34.02 -6.22
CA ARG A 306 -38.67 -35.33 -6.37
C ARG A 306 -39.73 -35.37 -7.48
N TRP A 307 -40.37 -34.25 -7.81
CA TRP A 307 -41.36 -34.15 -8.88
C TRP A 307 -40.77 -34.31 -10.28
N LEU A 308 -39.46 -34.10 -10.50
CA LEU A 308 -38.77 -34.34 -11.77
C LEU A 308 -38.43 -35.83 -11.99
N ARG A 309 -38.51 -36.68 -10.95
CA ARG A 309 -38.23 -38.13 -11.07
C ARG A 309 -39.47 -38.94 -11.50
N ALA A 310 -40.65 -38.34 -11.58
CA ALA A 310 -41.90 -39.04 -11.81
C ALA A 310 -42.39 -39.05 -13.27
N ARG A 311 -41.61 -38.57 -14.22
CA ARG A 311 -41.94 -38.71 -15.64
C ARG A 311 -40.86 -39.52 -16.36
N GLY A 312 -40.94 -40.82 -16.23
CA GLY A 312 -40.36 -41.74 -17.18
C GLY A 312 -41.06 -41.56 -18.52
N VAL A 313 -40.42 -40.92 -19.46
CA VAL A 313 -40.88 -40.86 -20.84
C VAL A 313 -39.90 -41.61 -21.70
N GLY A 314 -40.47 -42.56 -22.41
CA GLY A 314 -39.87 -43.53 -23.28
C GLY A 314 -38.86 -43.01 -24.30
N GLY A 315 -38.13 -43.97 -24.79
CA GLY A 315 -36.98 -43.87 -25.69
C GLY A 315 -37.13 -42.89 -26.83
N PHE A 316 -36.17 -42.01 -26.92
CA PHE A 316 -35.87 -41.30 -28.16
C PHE A 316 -34.69 -41.99 -28.85
N ARG A 317 -35.00 -42.68 -29.95
CA ARG A 317 -34.01 -43.20 -30.91
C ARG A 317 -33.19 -42.03 -31.49
N ARG A 318 -31.89 -42.11 -31.38
CA ARG A 318 -30.95 -41.16 -32.01
C ARG A 318 -31.01 -41.35 -33.55
N PRO A 319 -31.18 -40.29 -34.35
CA PRO A 319 -30.92 -40.37 -35.78
C PRO A 319 -29.40 -40.33 -36.02
N ARG A 320 -28.90 -41.26 -36.83
CA ARG A 320 -27.53 -41.27 -37.38
C ARG A 320 -27.42 -40.13 -38.38
N ALA A 321 -26.63 -39.10 -38.09
CA ALA A 321 -26.23 -38.13 -39.10
C ALA A 321 -24.98 -38.62 -39.82
N ARG A 322 -25.12 -38.75 -41.15
CA ARG A 322 -24.05 -39.07 -42.11
C ARG A 322 -23.14 -37.84 -42.26
N LEU A 323 -21.84 -38.06 -42.13
CA LEU A 323 -20.82 -37.16 -42.60
C LEU A 323 -20.87 -37.07 -44.14
N ARG A 324 -20.96 -35.89 -44.69
CA ARG A 324 -20.43 -35.52 -46.00
C ARG A 324 -19.64 -34.24 -45.87
N GLY A 325 -18.41 -34.30 -46.43
CA GLY A 325 -17.42 -33.28 -46.40
C GLY A 325 -17.66 -32.20 -47.44
N GLY A 326 -16.80 -31.20 -47.40
CA GLY A 326 -16.56 -30.30 -48.55
C GLY A 326 -16.14 -28.88 -48.12
N TYR A 327 -14.87 -28.62 -48.20
CA TYR A 327 -14.15 -27.49 -48.80
C TYR A 327 -14.65 -26.04 -48.67
N GLY A 328 -13.67 -25.17 -48.39
CA GLY A 328 -13.62 -23.82 -48.90
C GLY A 328 -13.21 -22.77 -47.90
N LEU A 329 -11.96 -22.48 -47.75
CA LEU A 329 -11.11 -21.38 -48.19
C LEU A 329 -11.69 -19.95 -48.12
N SER A 330 -10.86 -19.11 -47.49
CA SER A 330 -10.49 -17.72 -47.83
C SER A 330 -11.08 -16.56 -47.07
N SER A 331 -10.18 -15.95 -46.33
CA SER A 331 -9.76 -14.54 -46.43
C SER A 331 -10.82 -13.44 -46.21
N VAL A 332 -10.54 -12.52 -45.32
CA VAL A 332 -10.07 -11.16 -45.64
C VAL A 332 -9.93 -10.32 -44.37
N LEU A 333 -8.73 -9.80 -44.20
CA LEU A 333 -8.39 -8.62 -43.41
C LEU A 333 -9.27 -7.41 -43.78
N ARG A 334 -9.63 -6.58 -42.84
CA ARG A 334 -9.56 -5.12 -43.00
C ARG A 334 -9.48 -4.37 -41.68
N LEU A 335 -8.37 -3.66 -41.55
CA LEU A 335 -8.17 -2.49 -40.72
C LEU A 335 -9.22 -1.40 -41.02
N LEU A 336 -9.62 -0.65 -40.02
CA LEU A 336 -9.81 0.80 -40.15
C LEU A 336 -9.62 1.50 -38.81
N LYS A 337 -8.70 2.46 -38.84
CA LYS A 337 -8.47 3.56 -37.91
C LYS A 337 -9.70 4.48 -37.85
N LYS A 338 -10.02 4.94 -36.65
CA LYS A 338 -10.08 6.38 -36.36
C LYS A 338 -9.92 6.58 -34.87
#